data_64860d12f5617f68ee3960718c64725d
#
_entry.id   64860d12f5617f68ee3960718c64725d
#
_cell.length_a   1.000
_cell.length_b   1.000
_cell.length_c   1.000
_cell.angle_alpha   90.00
_cell.angle_beta   90.00
_cell.angle_gamma   90.00
#
_symmetry.space_group_name_H-M   'P 1'
#
loop_
_entity.id
_entity.type
_entity.pdbx_description
1 polymer ?
#
loop_
_entity_poly.entity_id
_entity_poly.type
_entity_poly.pdbx_seq_one_letter_code
_entity_poly.pdbx_strand_id
1 'polypeptide(L)'
;MPNKNTIKTIGFIVFIGLIVAFIWATSTLSGAEYKKGFLSYSDLNSKVNAGKVESIVEEGDNLRVTLRESMSKDGQDLGKKFVVIRPNSELRNDQKIDISKVTYETKAPSSTGSTLSFWASIFVPALLVLGFFFFMMRQAQGQNNQALSFGKSKARIAGSDKAKVVFKDVAGNEEAKQDLQEVVEFLKFPKKFEAVGAKIPKGVLLVGSPGTGKTLMAKAVAGEAGVPFFSISGSEFVEMFVGVGASRVRDLFAKAKKNAPCIIFIDEIDAVGRRRGSGMGGGHDEREQTLNQILVEMDGFESGVNVIVLAATNRADVLDPALLRPGRFDRRVNIPLPERKDREAILGVHFKNKPLDKSVDLTALSKKTTGMAGADLANLANESAIIAARSNRKVIHNSDIVEAFERVAIGPERKNKAMSEKDREMTAYHEGGHALTGHVLPNSGGLHKVTIIPRGGTGGVTWFLDEEDKSYHSINEYKDVLVRIVGGRVAEKVIYGSEWVTTGAGSDLQKATQLAREMVIEQGMGKKLRDQVFHEDEGGMMLDRMVHSKPYSEKTAELIDKEVEELIQEATARAEKIIKTNLPALEKIKDELLEKETLDETEAREALKGAKVSPDLILK
;
A
#
# COMPACT_ATOMS: atom_id res chain seq x y z
N MET A 1 10.07 -12.29 -28.63
CA MET A 1 8.74 -12.78 -29.04
C MET A 1 7.82 -11.58 -29.19
N PRO A 2 7.12 -11.40 -30.33
CA PRO A 2 6.26 -10.26 -30.53
C PRO A 2 5.11 -10.25 -29.49
N ASN A 3 4.82 -9.06 -28.99
CA ASN A 3 3.82 -8.82 -27.95
C ASN A 3 2.44 -9.33 -28.40
N LYS A 4 1.70 -10.03 -27.53
CA LYS A 4 0.36 -10.61 -27.84
C LYS A 4 -0.62 -9.59 -28.43
N ASN A 5 -0.46 -8.31 -28.11
CA ASN A 5 -1.27 -7.23 -28.69
C ASN A 5 -0.91 -6.94 -30.15
N THR A 6 0.35 -7.06 -30.51
CA THR A 6 0.84 -6.86 -31.90
C THR A 6 0.26 -7.92 -32.84
N ILE A 7 0.17 -9.18 -32.39
CA ILE A 7 -0.42 -10.28 -33.16
C ILE A 7 -1.92 -10.06 -33.40
N LYS A 8 -2.64 -9.50 -32.43
CA LYS A 8 -4.07 -9.18 -32.55
C LYS A 8 -4.33 -8.05 -33.53
N THR A 9 -3.51 -7.01 -33.50
CA THR A 9 -3.60 -5.87 -34.40
C THR A 9 -3.30 -6.29 -35.84
N ILE A 10 -2.31 -7.16 -36.04
CA ILE A 10 -1.95 -7.74 -37.35
C ILE A 10 -3.13 -8.58 -37.88
N GLY A 11 -3.72 -9.45 -37.06
CA GLY A 11 -4.88 -10.26 -37.48
C GLY A 11 -6.08 -9.42 -37.92
N PHE A 12 -6.36 -8.31 -37.23
CA PHE A 12 -7.43 -7.38 -37.60
C PHE A 12 -7.14 -6.63 -38.91
N ILE A 13 -5.90 -6.20 -39.11
CA ILE A 13 -5.48 -5.53 -40.34
C ILE A 13 -5.57 -6.49 -41.54
N VAL A 14 -5.15 -7.76 -41.39
CA VAL A 14 -5.26 -8.79 -42.41
C VAL A 14 -6.73 -9.05 -42.76
N PHE A 15 -7.61 -9.12 -41.77
CA PHE A 15 -9.05 -9.31 -41.99
C PHE A 15 -9.70 -8.16 -42.78
N ILE A 16 -9.38 -6.90 -42.44
CA ILE A 16 -9.83 -5.73 -43.19
C ILE A 16 -9.25 -5.79 -44.63
N GLY A 17 -7.98 -6.12 -44.76
CA GLY A 17 -7.35 -6.27 -46.06
C GLY A 17 -8.03 -7.32 -46.98
N LEU A 18 -8.49 -8.44 -46.40
CA LEU A 18 -9.25 -9.46 -47.13
C LEU A 18 -10.63 -8.97 -47.56
N ILE A 19 -11.33 -8.20 -46.74
CA ILE A 19 -12.62 -7.57 -47.09
C ILE A 19 -12.44 -6.57 -48.25
N VAL A 20 -11.44 -5.71 -48.15
CA VAL A 20 -11.13 -4.74 -49.21
C VAL A 20 -10.73 -5.41 -50.52
N ALA A 21 -9.90 -6.46 -50.44
CA ALA A 21 -9.49 -7.26 -51.61
C ALA A 21 -10.69 -7.98 -52.24
N PHE A 22 -11.62 -8.50 -51.46
CA PHE A 22 -12.86 -9.09 -51.95
C PHE A 22 -13.77 -8.08 -52.66
N ILE A 23 -13.98 -6.90 -52.08
CA ILE A 23 -14.75 -5.83 -52.69
C ILE A 23 -14.08 -5.39 -54.01
N TRP A 24 -12.79 -5.25 -54.01
CA TRP A 24 -12.02 -4.90 -55.23
C TRP A 24 -12.09 -5.97 -56.30
N ALA A 25 -11.96 -7.26 -55.94
CA ALA A 25 -12.09 -8.37 -56.87
C ALA A 25 -13.49 -8.47 -57.48
N THR A 26 -14.55 -8.28 -56.69
CA THR A 26 -15.94 -8.27 -57.21
C THR A 26 -16.22 -7.08 -58.10
N SER A 27 -15.61 -5.92 -57.84
CA SER A 27 -15.78 -4.73 -58.72
C SER A 27 -15.00 -4.87 -60.04
N THR A 28 -13.87 -5.54 -60.06
CA THR A 28 -13.06 -5.77 -61.26
C THR A 28 -13.57 -6.91 -62.16
N LEU A 29 -14.22 -7.94 -61.57
CA LEU A 29 -14.85 -9.05 -62.29
C LEU A 29 -16.17 -8.64 -62.97
N SER A 30 -16.80 -7.52 -62.60
CA SER A 30 -17.91 -6.91 -63.29
C SER A 30 -17.41 -6.11 -64.50
N GLY A 31 -16.84 -6.80 -65.47
CA GLY A 31 -16.21 -6.20 -66.64
C GLY A 31 -17.09 -5.20 -67.38
N ALA A 32 -16.92 -3.96 -67.06
CA ALA A 32 -17.59 -2.84 -67.72
C ALA A 32 -16.86 -2.44 -69.03
N GLU A 33 -16.75 -3.37 -69.96
CA GLU A 33 -16.27 -3.06 -71.30
C GLU A 33 -17.32 -2.28 -72.13
N TYR A 34 -18.62 -2.40 -71.77
CA TYR A 34 -19.73 -1.84 -72.49
C TYR A 34 -20.51 -0.83 -71.63
N LYS A 35 -20.73 0.40 -72.15
CA LYS A 35 -21.47 1.48 -71.45
C LYS A 35 -22.98 1.32 -71.65
N LYS A 36 -23.74 1.26 -70.58
CA LYS A 36 -25.24 1.18 -70.58
C LYS A 36 -25.88 2.58 -70.56
N GLY A 37 -27.01 2.73 -71.26
CA GLY A 37 -27.86 3.92 -71.16
C GLY A 37 -27.45 5.11 -72.01
N PHE A 38 -26.41 5.04 -72.82
CA PHE A 38 -25.95 6.14 -73.66
C PHE A 38 -26.39 6.00 -75.12
N LEU A 39 -26.89 4.87 -75.55
CA LEU A 39 -27.40 4.62 -76.89
C LEU A 39 -28.81 4.03 -76.79
N SER A 40 -29.83 4.71 -77.36
CA SER A 40 -31.18 4.17 -77.41
C SER A 40 -31.35 3.17 -78.57
N TYR A 41 -32.46 2.37 -78.55
CA TYR A 41 -32.71 1.41 -79.60
C TYR A 41 -33.01 2.10 -80.94
N SER A 42 -33.72 3.26 -80.93
CA SER A 42 -33.98 4.08 -82.13
C SER A 42 -32.69 4.68 -82.71
N ASP A 43 -31.78 5.13 -81.85
CA ASP A 43 -30.48 5.65 -82.28
C ASP A 43 -29.57 4.54 -82.83
N LEU A 44 -29.67 3.33 -82.29
CA LEU A 44 -28.98 2.16 -82.82
C LEU A 44 -29.45 1.87 -84.24
N ASN A 45 -30.79 1.88 -84.50
CA ASN A 45 -31.36 1.63 -85.78
C ASN A 45 -30.92 2.69 -86.84
N SER A 46 -30.92 3.95 -86.46
CA SER A 46 -30.40 5.02 -87.30
C SER A 46 -28.91 4.88 -87.63
N LYS A 47 -28.10 4.45 -86.67
CA LYS A 47 -26.66 4.23 -86.88
C LYS A 47 -26.37 2.98 -87.70
N VAL A 48 -27.16 1.93 -87.61
CA VAL A 48 -27.06 0.75 -88.48
C VAL A 48 -27.35 1.15 -89.90
N ASN A 49 -28.42 1.87 -90.15
CA ASN A 49 -28.81 2.38 -91.50
C ASN A 49 -27.76 3.32 -92.10
N ALA A 50 -27.04 4.07 -91.24
CA ALA A 50 -25.94 4.94 -91.63
C ALA A 50 -24.60 4.22 -91.82
N GLY A 51 -24.55 2.93 -91.63
CA GLY A 51 -23.31 2.09 -91.77
C GLY A 51 -22.26 2.32 -90.68
N LYS A 52 -22.60 2.92 -89.54
CA LYS A 52 -21.71 3.31 -88.49
C LYS A 52 -21.52 2.21 -87.37
N VAL A 53 -22.24 1.10 -87.50
CA VAL A 53 -22.12 -0.05 -86.56
C VAL A 53 -21.22 -1.13 -87.18
N GLU A 54 -20.33 -1.66 -86.37
CA GLU A 54 -19.42 -2.70 -86.76
C GLU A 54 -19.96 -4.10 -86.43
N SER A 55 -20.41 -4.31 -85.19
CA SER A 55 -21.00 -5.58 -84.77
C SER A 55 -22.08 -5.39 -83.69
N ILE A 56 -23.02 -6.31 -83.68
CA ILE A 56 -24.07 -6.44 -82.67
C ILE A 56 -24.06 -7.88 -82.20
N VAL A 57 -23.88 -8.06 -80.87
CA VAL A 57 -23.96 -9.39 -80.20
C VAL A 57 -25.21 -9.38 -79.34
N GLU A 58 -26.16 -10.22 -79.65
CA GLU A 58 -27.40 -10.41 -78.87
C GLU A 58 -27.17 -11.38 -77.72
N GLU A 59 -27.43 -10.95 -76.50
CA GLU A 59 -27.31 -11.80 -75.29
C GLU A 59 -28.57 -11.57 -74.43
N GLY A 60 -29.59 -12.37 -74.63
CA GLY A 60 -30.92 -12.18 -74.08
C GLY A 60 -31.57 -10.86 -74.54
N ASP A 61 -32.03 -10.02 -73.60
CA ASP A 61 -32.64 -8.72 -73.94
C ASP A 61 -31.63 -7.59 -74.16
N ASN A 62 -30.32 -7.87 -74.00
CA ASN A 62 -29.25 -6.90 -74.17
C ASN A 62 -28.56 -7.09 -75.53
N LEU A 63 -28.47 -5.98 -76.28
CA LEU A 63 -27.67 -5.90 -77.51
C LEU A 63 -26.36 -5.20 -77.19
N ARG A 64 -25.25 -5.96 -77.29
CA ARG A 64 -23.90 -5.37 -77.15
C ARG A 64 -23.48 -4.87 -78.55
N VAL A 65 -23.38 -3.56 -78.65
CA VAL A 65 -23.11 -2.86 -79.89
C VAL A 65 -21.70 -2.31 -79.91
N THR A 66 -20.96 -2.60 -81.01
CA THR A 66 -19.66 -1.98 -81.26
C THR A 66 -19.80 -1.03 -82.43
N LEU A 67 -19.46 0.25 -82.26
CA LEU A 67 -19.47 1.27 -83.32
C LEU A 67 -18.11 1.31 -84.04
N ARG A 68 -18.09 1.68 -85.33
CA ARG A 68 -16.85 1.87 -86.10
C ARG A 68 -16.04 3.08 -85.64
N GLU A 69 -16.76 4.14 -85.22
CA GLU A 69 -16.17 5.37 -84.69
C GLU A 69 -16.62 5.58 -83.25
N SER A 70 -15.78 6.27 -82.41
CA SER A 70 -16.20 6.65 -81.04
C SER A 70 -17.36 7.63 -81.08
N MET A 71 -18.28 7.48 -80.12
CA MET A 71 -19.42 8.40 -79.96
C MET A 71 -19.01 9.47 -78.93
N SER A 72 -19.15 10.73 -79.35
CA SER A 72 -18.98 11.86 -78.42
C SER A 72 -20.35 12.46 -78.15
N LYS A 73 -20.64 12.75 -76.87
CA LYS A 73 -21.85 13.46 -76.41
C LYS A 73 -21.46 14.51 -75.37
N ASP A 74 -21.91 15.72 -75.53
CA ASP A 74 -21.63 16.84 -74.64
C ASP A 74 -20.09 17.07 -74.37
N GLY A 75 -19.29 16.85 -75.41
CA GLY A 75 -17.83 17.07 -75.37
C GLY A 75 -17.06 15.93 -74.70
N GLN A 76 -17.68 14.85 -74.23
CA GLN A 76 -17.03 13.65 -73.70
C GLN A 76 -16.98 12.52 -74.71
N ASP A 77 -15.82 11.93 -74.90
CA ASP A 77 -15.66 10.71 -75.71
C ASP A 77 -16.20 9.49 -74.89
N LEU A 78 -17.30 8.92 -75.39
CA LEU A 78 -17.96 7.77 -74.76
C LEU A 78 -17.39 6.43 -75.23
N GLY A 79 -16.46 6.42 -76.18
CA GLY A 79 -15.87 5.23 -76.75
C GLY A 79 -16.78 4.53 -77.79
N LYS A 80 -16.49 3.26 -78.05
CA LYS A 80 -17.14 2.51 -79.17
C LYS A 80 -18.09 1.40 -78.73
N LYS A 81 -18.08 0.97 -77.45
CA LYS A 81 -18.82 -0.20 -76.94
C LYS A 81 -20.00 0.20 -76.07
N PHE A 82 -21.21 -0.19 -76.47
CA PHE A 82 -22.46 0.16 -75.78
C PHE A 82 -23.36 -1.04 -75.57
N VAL A 83 -24.17 -1.00 -74.48
CA VAL A 83 -25.27 -1.95 -74.30
C VAL A 83 -26.60 -1.22 -74.55
N VAL A 84 -27.38 -1.74 -75.45
CA VAL A 84 -28.71 -1.28 -75.76
C VAL A 84 -29.74 -2.33 -75.36
N ILE A 85 -30.75 -1.95 -74.60
CA ILE A 85 -31.82 -2.87 -74.19
C ILE A 85 -32.83 -2.99 -75.34
N ARG A 86 -33.16 -4.22 -75.71
CA ARG A 86 -34.14 -4.51 -76.72
C ARG A 86 -35.55 -4.17 -76.13
N PRO A 87 -36.41 -3.40 -76.85
CA PRO A 87 -37.77 -3.14 -76.38
C PRO A 87 -38.64 -4.40 -76.42
N ASN A 88 -39.65 -4.48 -75.51
CA ASN A 88 -40.56 -5.64 -75.44
C ASN A 88 -41.33 -5.87 -76.77
N SER A 89 -41.85 -7.09 -76.90
CA SER A 89 -42.41 -7.63 -78.16
C SER A 89 -43.49 -6.80 -78.87
N GLU A 90 -44.24 -5.94 -78.14
CA GLU A 90 -45.27 -5.09 -78.67
C GLU A 90 -44.72 -3.91 -79.47
N LEU A 91 -43.53 -3.42 -79.16
CA LEU A 91 -42.87 -2.33 -79.92
C LEU A 91 -41.93 -2.87 -81.02
N ARG A 92 -41.90 -4.17 -81.21
CA ARG A 92 -40.99 -4.88 -82.16
C ARG A 92 -41.41 -4.74 -83.60
N ASN A 93 -42.66 -4.44 -83.88
CA ASN A 93 -43.22 -4.47 -85.25
C ASN A 93 -42.85 -3.27 -86.13
N ASP A 94 -42.54 -2.11 -85.58
CA ASP A 94 -42.31 -0.88 -86.36
C ASP A 94 -40.81 -0.55 -86.64
N GLN A 95 -39.85 -1.20 -85.99
CA GLN A 95 -38.44 -0.88 -86.26
C GLN A 95 -37.58 -2.14 -86.30
N LYS A 96 -37.52 -2.82 -87.45
CA LYS A 96 -36.53 -3.90 -87.65
C LYS A 96 -35.18 -3.30 -87.99
N ILE A 97 -34.15 -3.72 -87.17
CA ILE A 97 -32.73 -3.43 -87.49
C ILE A 97 -32.40 -4.19 -88.80
N ASP A 98 -31.87 -3.51 -89.78
CA ASP A 98 -31.38 -4.14 -91.01
C ASP A 98 -30.02 -4.82 -90.77
N ILE A 99 -30.08 -6.08 -90.42
CA ILE A 99 -28.88 -6.89 -90.06
C ILE A 99 -28.02 -7.25 -91.26
N SER A 100 -28.46 -6.98 -92.49
CA SER A 100 -27.67 -7.29 -93.67
C SER A 100 -26.37 -6.47 -93.79
N LYS A 101 -26.27 -5.37 -93.12
CA LYS A 101 -25.14 -4.41 -93.16
C LYS A 101 -24.18 -4.48 -91.95
N VAL A 102 -24.38 -5.42 -90.98
CA VAL A 102 -23.70 -5.48 -89.74
C VAL A 102 -23.36 -6.95 -89.37
N THR A 103 -22.23 -7.22 -88.78
CA THR A 103 -21.95 -8.52 -88.23
C THR A 103 -22.83 -8.76 -86.98
N TYR A 104 -23.80 -9.71 -87.13
CA TYR A 104 -24.77 -10.02 -86.11
C TYR A 104 -24.53 -11.43 -85.58
N GLU A 105 -24.26 -11.56 -84.21
CA GLU A 105 -24.07 -12.84 -83.54
C GLU A 105 -25.10 -12.97 -82.40
N THR A 106 -25.67 -14.14 -82.21
CA THR A 106 -26.53 -14.48 -81.08
C THR A 106 -25.81 -15.40 -80.15
N LYS A 107 -25.62 -15.00 -78.89
CA LYS A 107 -25.05 -15.85 -77.83
C LYS A 107 -26.14 -16.27 -76.85
N ALA A 108 -26.20 -17.55 -76.54
CA ALA A 108 -27.06 -18.06 -75.49
C ALA A 108 -26.63 -17.45 -74.13
N PRO A 109 -27.55 -17.03 -73.25
CA PRO A 109 -27.18 -16.53 -71.94
C PRO A 109 -26.44 -17.58 -71.16
N SER A 110 -25.21 -17.26 -70.66
CA SER A 110 -24.38 -18.16 -69.91
C SER A 110 -24.96 -18.35 -68.51
N SER A 111 -25.67 -19.45 -68.26
CA SER A 111 -26.29 -19.77 -66.98
C SER A 111 -25.31 -20.20 -65.90
N THR A 112 -24.11 -20.65 -66.28
CA THR A 112 -23.13 -21.25 -65.36
C THR A 112 -22.36 -20.21 -64.53
N GLY A 113 -22.11 -18.99 -65.05
CA GLY A 113 -21.42 -17.92 -64.32
C GLY A 113 -22.31 -17.23 -63.31
N SER A 114 -23.63 -17.17 -63.56
CA SER A 114 -24.58 -16.48 -62.68
C SER A 114 -24.92 -17.27 -61.42
N THR A 115 -24.98 -18.60 -61.48
CA THR A 115 -25.25 -19.46 -60.34
C THR A 115 -24.06 -19.48 -59.37
N LEU A 116 -22.83 -19.54 -59.87
CA LEU A 116 -21.62 -19.55 -59.01
C LEU A 116 -21.44 -18.19 -58.33
N SER A 117 -21.65 -17.08 -59.03
CA SER A 117 -21.58 -15.73 -58.44
C SER A 117 -22.69 -15.47 -57.42
N PHE A 118 -23.89 -16.01 -57.66
CA PHE A 118 -25.00 -15.94 -56.71
C PHE A 118 -24.69 -16.66 -55.39
N TRP A 119 -24.24 -17.88 -55.45
CA TRP A 119 -23.84 -18.64 -54.28
C TRP A 119 -22.61 -18.03 -53.56
N ALA A 120 -21.62 -17.53 -54.30
CA ALA A 120 -20.49 -16.83 -53.72
C ALA A 120 -20.88 -15.56 -52.96
N SER A 121 -21.85 -14.81 -53.48
CA SER A 121 -22.35 -13.57 -52.83
C SER A 121 -23.08 -13.84 -51.48
N ILE A 122 -23.60 -15.03 -51.27
CA ILE A 122 -24.26 -15.44 -50.00
C ILE A 122 -23.27 -16.14 -49.05
N PHE A 123 -22.51 -17.10 -49.54
CA PHE A 123 -21.66 -17.90 -48.69
C PHE A 123 -20.40 -17.19 -48.20
N VAL A 124 -19.83 -16.27 -48.97
CA VAL A 124 -18.61 -15.57 -48.54
C VAL A 124 -18.90 -14.60 -47.41
N PRO A 125 -19.93 -13.75 -47.46
CA PRO A 125 -20.32 -12.92 -46.30
C PRO A 125 -20.72 -13.74 -45.07
N ALA A 126 -21.45 -14.87 -45.27
CA ALA A 126 -21.85 -15.74 -44.17
C ALA A 126 -20.63 -16.40 -43.49
N LEU A 127 -19.65 -16.86 -44.24
CA LEU A 127 -18.37 -17.40 -43.72
C LEU A 127 -17.55 -16.32 -42.98
N LEU A 128 -17.54 -15.08 -43.49
CA LEU A 128 -16.89 -13.96 -42.85
C LEU A 128 -17.56 -13.61 -41.53
N VAL A 129 -18.88 -13.59 -41.46
CA VAL A 129 -19.64 -13.37 -40.22
C VAL A 129 -19.41 -14.49 -39.22
N LEU A 130 -19.46 -15.76 -39.65
CA LEU A 130 -19.16 -16.90 -38.80
C LEU A 130 -17.73 -16.88 -38.28
N GLY A 131 -16.76 -16.55 -39.14
CA GLY A 131 -15.34 -16.41 -38.77
C GLY A 131 -15.15 -15.26 -37.75
N PHE A 132 -15.82 -14.13 -37.95
CA PHE A 132 -15.81 -13.01 -37.01
C PHE A 132 -16.44 -13.40 -35.67
N PHE A 133 -17.57 -14.11 -35.67
CA PHE A 133 -18.23 -14.60 -34.45
C PHE A 133 -17.36 -15.61 -33.71
N PHE A 134 -16.71 -16.53 -34.42
CA PHE A 134 -15.77 -17.49 -33.85
C PHE A 134 -14.53 -16.81 -33.26
N PHE A 135 -14.00 -15.79 -33.95
CA PHE A 135 -12.90 -14.96 -33.44
C PHE A 135 -13.30 -14.20 -32.18
N MET A 136 -14.50 -13.57 -32.18
CA MET A 136 -15.04 -12.82 -31.04
C MET A 136 -15.30 -13.76 -29.84
N MET A 137 -15.83 -14.96 -30.08
CA MET A 137 -16.07 -15.96 -29.03
C MET A 137 -14.75 -16.49 -28.43
N ARG A 138 -13.74 -16.68 -29.26
CA ARG A 138 -12.38 -17.05 -28.79
C ARG A 138 -11.70 -15.92 -28.02
N GLN A 139 -11.97 -14.67 -28.35
CA GLN A 139 -11.50 -13.49 -27.63
C GLN A 139 -12.22 -13.32 -26.28
N ALA A 140 -13.53 -13.57 -26.23
CA ALA A 140 -14.33 -13.54 -25.00
C ALA A 140 -13.91 -14.64 -24.01
N GLN A 141 -13.56 -15.85 -24.49
CA GLN A 141 -13.02 -16.92 -23.67
C GLN A 141 -11.67 -16.56 -23.04
N GLY A 142 -10.84 -15.75 -23.71
CA GLY A 142 -9.56 -15.25 -23.18
C GLY A 142 -9.74 -14.24 -22.02
N GLN A 143 -10.80 -13.45 -22.01
CA GLN A 143 -11.12 -12.51 -20.94
C GLN A 143 -11.76 -13.21 -19.70
N ASN A 144 -12.57 -14.23 -19.89
CA ASN A 144 -13.11 -15.04 -18.81
C ASN A 144 -12.01 -15.78 -18.01
N ASN A 145 -10.94 -16.22 -18.64
CA ASN A 145 -9.80 -16.81 -17.94
C ASN A 145 -9.01 -15.80 -17.11
N GLN A 146 -9.01 -14.51 -17.43
CA GLN A 146 -8.45 -13.46 -16.57
C GLN A 146 -9.35 -13.22 -15.35
N ALA A 147 -10.66 -13.15 -15.52
CA ALA A 147 -11.58 -13.02 -14.40
C ALA A 147 -11.49 -14.19 -13.39
N LEU A 148 -11.33 -15.42 -13.87
CA LEU A 148 -11.09 -16.60 -13.03
C LEU A 148 -9.70 -16.61 -12.36
N SER A 149 -8.72 -15.84 -12.86
CA SER A 149 -7.40 -15.73 -12.24
C SER A 149 -7.34 -14.74 -11.08
N PHE A 150 -8.30 -13.81 -10.95
CA PHE A 150 -8.38 -12.88 -9.81
C PHE A 150 -8.64 -13.59 -8.47
N GLY A 151 -9.30 -14.73 -8.48
CA GLY A 151 -9.55 -15.55 -7.28
C GLY A 151 -8.39 -16.42 -6.83
N LYS A 152 -7.28 -16.48 -7.57
CA LYS A 152 -6.11 -17.28 -7.17
C LYS A 152 -5.24 -16.50 -6.20
N SER A 153 -4.91 -17.10 -5.08
CA SER A 153 -3.98 -16.55 -4.09
C SER A 153 -2.61 -16.30 -4.73
N LYS A 154 -2.09 -15.09 -4.56
CA LYS A 154 -0.72 -14.69 -4.88
C LYS A 154 0.26 -15.09 -3.79
N ALA A 155 -0.15 -15.94 -2.83
CA ALA A 155 0.70 -16.37 -1.74
C ALA A 155 2.08 -16.78 -2.26
N ARG A 156 3.11 -16.13 -1.74
CA ARG A 156 4.50 -16.45 -2.09
C ARG A 156 4.90 -17.70 -1.31
N ILE A 157 5.17 -18.77 -2.03
CA ILE A 157 5.92 -19.87 -1.44
C ILE A 157 7.34 -19.33 -1.28
N ALA A 158 7.81 -19.15 -0.05
CA ALA A 158 9.23 -18.90 0.18
C ALA A 158 9.96 -20.18 -0.24
N GLY A 159 10.38 -20.19 -1.52
CA GLY A 159 10.97 -21.36 -2.13
C GLY A 159 12.35 -21.66 -1.57
N SER A 160 12.80 -22.86 -1.83
CA SER A 160 13.96 -23.57 -1.33
C SER A 160 15.34 -22.90 -1.48
N ASP A 161 15.46 -21.73 -2.12
CA ASP A 161 16.77 -21.16 -2.50
C ASP A 161 17.21 -19.91 -1.73
N LYS A 162 16.43 -19.42 -0.74
CA LYS A 162 16.91 -18.34 0.15
C LYS A 162 17.30 -18.94 1.49
N ALA A 163 18.44 -18.51 2.02
CA ALA A 163 18.95 -18.91 3.33
C ALA A 163 17.80 -18.96 4.35
N LYS A 164 17.53 -20.13 4.90
CA LYS A 164 16.46 -20.35 5.86
C LYS A 164 16.80 -19.60 7.13
N VAL A 165 16.00 -18.60 7.48
CA VAL A 165 16.10 -17.90 8.76
C VAL A 165 15.73 -18.89 9.86
N VAL A 166 16.56 -19.03 10.88
CA VAL A 166 16.34 -19.88 12.07
C VAL A 166 16.33 -19.03 13.34
N PHE A 167 15.96 -19.61 14.49
CA PHE A 167 15.92 -18.87 15.75
C PHE A 167 17.25 -18.23 16.15
N LYS A 168 18.36 -18.81 15.73
CA LYS A 168 19.71 -18.26 15.96
C LYS A 168 19.93 -16.92 15.24
N ASP A 169 19.21 -16.68 14.15
CA ASP A 169 19.31 -15.44 13.37
C ASP A 169 18.42 -14.32 13.93
N VAL A 170 17.54 -14.64 14.87
CA VAL A 170 16.67 -13.70 15.59
C VAL A 170 17.34 -13.37 16.92
N ALA A 171 17.78 -12.15 17.09
CA ALA A 171 18.36 -11.69 18.36
C ALA A 171 17.22 -11.25 19.30
N GLY A 172 17.35 -11.58 20.60
CA GLY A 172 16.37 -11.24 21.63
C GLY A 172 15.07 -12.05 21.58
N ASN A 173 14.09 -11.65 22.39
CA ASN A 173 12.77 -12.28 22.51
C ASN A 173 12.84 -13.77 22.89
N GLU A 174 13.64 -14.11 23.90
CA GLU A 174 13.88 -15.52 24.27
C GLU A 174 12.61 -16.23 24.74
N GLU A 175 11.72 -15.55 25.47
CA GLU A 175 10.43 -16.10 25.91
C GLU A 175 9.54 -16.43 24.71
N ALA A 176 9.44 -15.52 23.74
CA ALA A 176 8.66 -15.76 22.52
C ALA A 176 9.23 -16.92 21.69
N LYS A 177 10.57 -17.06 21.65
CA LYS A 177 11.22 -18.22 21.00
C LYS A 177 10.91 -19.51 21.73
N GLN A 178 10.92 -19.50 23.06
CA GLN A 178 10.60 -20.67 23.86
C GLN A 178 9.15 -21.13 23.63
N ASP A 179 8.19 -20.21 23.64
CA ASP A 179 6.79 -20.49 23.34
C ASP A 179 6.61 -21.09 21.94
N LEU A 180 7.36 -20.54 20.97
CA LEU A 180 7.29 -20.99 19.57
C LEU A 180 8.10 -22.27 19.32
N GLN A 181 9.05 -22.61 20.18
CA GLN A 181 9.78 -23.87 20.10
C GLN A 181 8.86 -25.09 20.22
N GLU A 182 7.80 -24.99 21.03
CA GLU A 182 6.78 -26.04 21.10
C GLU A 182 6.08 -26.22 19.74
N VAL A 183 5.78 -25.12 19.04
CA VAL A 183 5.18 -25.16 17.69
C VAL A 183 6.11 -25.85 16.69
N VAL A 184 7.42 -25.58 16.78
CA VAL A 184 8.44 -26.25 15.97
C VAL A 184 8.48 -27.74 16.27
N GLU A 185 8.44 -28.14 17.54
CA GLU A 185 8.43 -29.54 17.94
C GLU A 185 7.18 -30.28 17.43
N PHE A 186 6.01 -29.66 17.50
CA PHE A 186 4.78 -30.20 16.92
C PHE A 186 4.91 -30.49 15.43
N LEU A 187 5.51 -29.58 14.68
CA LEU A 187 5.71 -29.76 13.23
C LEU A 187 6.76 -30.83 12.91
N LYS A 188 7.81 -30.94 13.73
CA LYS A 188 8.89 -31.94 13.56
C LYS A 188 8.46 -33.35 14.01
N PHE A 189 7.75 -33.46 15.13
CA PHE A 189 7.47 -34.73 15.79
C PHE A 189 5.99 -34.87 16.20
N PRO A 190 5.02 -34.79 15.27
CA PRO A 190 3.59 -34.80 15.59
C PRO A 190 3.15 -36.06 16.36
N LYS A 191 3.68 -37.22 16.02
CA LYS A 191 3.37 -38.50 16.68
C LYS A 191 3.71 -38.53 18.17
N LYS A 192 4.71 -37.78 18.63
CA LYS A 192 5.09 -37.66 20.05
C LYS A 192 3.95 -37.08 20.88
N PHE A 193 3.26 -36.10 20.34
CA PHE A 193 2.17 -35.38 21.01
C PHE A 193 0.84 -36.14 20.90
N GLU A 194 0.58 -36.74 19.74
CA GLU A 194 -0.61 -37.59 19.52
C GLU A 194 -0.61 -38.79 20.47
N ALA A 195 0.55 -39.39 20.76
CA ALA A 195 0.66 -40.56 21.64
C ALA A 195 0.22 -40.29 23.08
N VAL A 196 0.30 -39.03 23.55
CA VAL A 196 -0.13 -38.59 24.88
C VAL A 196 -1.49 -37.89 24.85
N GLY A 197 -2.17 -37.86 23.67
CA GLY A 197 -3.48 -37.25 23.50
C GLY A 197 -3.44 -35.70 23.45
N ALA A 198 -2.26 -35.09 23.29
CA ALA A 198 -2.13 -33.65 23.18
C ALA A 198 -2.69 -33.15 21.82
N LYS A 199 -3.49 -32.09 21.87
CA LYS A 199 -4.02 -31.44 20.65
C LYS A 199 -3.02 -30.39 20.16
N ILE A 200 -2.67 -30.47 18.87
CA ILE A 200 -1.82 -29.50 18.20
C ILE A 200 -2.57 -28.17 18.08
N PRO A 201 -1.96 -27.03 18.47
CA PRO A 201 -2.60 -25.73 18.26
C PRO A 201 -2.78 -25.47 16.76
N LYS A 202 -3.99 -25.13 16.34
CA LYS A 202 -4.28 -24.85 14.93
C LYS A 202 -3.75 -23.50 14.49
N GLY A 203 -3.73 -22.54 15.41
CA GLY A 203 -3.28 -21.18 15.13
C GLY A 203 -2.57 -20.52 16.29
N VAL A 204 -1.56 -19.71 15.95
CA VAL A 204 -0.82 -18.86 16.90
C VAL A 204 -0.88 -17.42 16.43
N LEU A 205 -1.26 -16.52 17.32
CA LEU A 205 -1.31 -15.09 17.09
C LEU A 205 -0.08 -14.42 17.67
N LEU A 206 0.74 -13.80 16.82
CA LEU A 206 1.88 -12.96 17.20
C LEU A 206 1.39 -11.52 17.41
N VAL A 207 1.54 -11.01 18.62
CA VAL A 207 1.08 -9.67 19.01
C VAL A 207 2.28 -8.83 19.41
N GLY A 208 2.32 -7.57 19.03
CA GLY A 208 3.37 -6.63 19.44
C GLY A 208 3.39 -5.36 18.62
N SER A 209 4.13 -4.36 19.07
CA SER A 209 4.31 -3.08 18.37
C SER A 209 4.88 -3.25 16.96
N PRO A 210 4.68 -2.30 16.03
CA PRO A 210 5.32 -2.33 14.71
C PRO A 210 6.85 -2.44 14.85
N GLY A 211 7.48 -3.17 13.94
CA GLY A 211 8.95 -3.26 13.90
C GLY A 211 9.60 -4.21 14.92
N THR A 212 8.84 -4.91 15.80
CA THR A 212 9.39 -5.83 16.81
C THR A 212 9.86 -7.18 16.26
N GLY A 213 9.66 -7.45 14.96
CA GLY A 213 10.20 -8.66 14.32
C GLY A 213 9.20 -9.81 14.18
N LYS A 214 7.88 -9.60 14.30
CA LYS A 214 6.83 -10.63 14.17
C LYS A 214 6.96 -11.48 12.91
N THR A 215 7.10 -10.84 11.76
CA THR A 215 7.27 -11.52 10.47
C THR A 215 8.59 -12.30 10.39
N LEU A 216 9.67 -11.78 11.00
CA LEU A 216 10.96 -12.46 11.08
C LEU A 216 10.87 -13.71 11.97
N MET A 217 10.20 -13.60 13.11
CA MET A 217 9.94 -14.70 14.03
C MET A 217 9.14 -15.83 13.36
N ALA A 218 8.07 -15.48 12.63
CA ALA A 218 7.28 -16.47 11.88
C ALA A 218 8.11 -17.22 10.82
N LYS A 219 9.02 -16.52 10.13
CA LYS A 219 9.97 -17.15 9.20
C LYS A 219 10.97 -18.04 9.91
N ALA A 220 11.42 -17.64 11.09
CA ALA A 220 12.34 -18.43 11.89
C ALA A 220 11.70 -19.74 12.38
N VAL A 221 10.43 -19.71 12.79
CA VAL A 221 9.68 -20.93 13.14
C VAL A 221 9.64 -21.91 11.96
N ALA A 222 9.34 -21.43 10.75
CA ALA A 222 9.29 -22.28 9.57
C ALA A 222 10.67 -22.84 9.18
N GLY A 223 11.71 -22.00 9.27
CA GLY A 223 13.08 -22.42 9.00
C GLY A 223 13.61 -23.43 10.01
N GLU A 224 13.30 -23.22 11.30
CA GLU A 224 13.66 -24.13 12.38
C GLU A 224 12.92 -25.46 12.26
N ALA A 225 11.61 -25.43 11.91
CA ALA A 225 10.84 -26.63 11.66
C ALA A 225 11.20 -27.35 10.35
N GLY A 226 11.84 -26.65 9.40
CA GLY A 226 12.20 -27.20 8.08
C GLY A 226 11.01 -27.41 7.15
N VAL A 227 9.91 -26.68 7.36
CA VAL A 227 8.65 -26.82 6.60
C VAL A 227 8.41 -25.67 5.62
N PRO A 228 7.60 -25.88 4.57
CA PRO A 228 7.19 -24.81 3.66
C PRO A 228 6.47 -23.65 4.37
N PHE A 229 6.73 -22.42 3.92
CA PHE A 229 6.18 -21.19 4.46
C PHE A 229 5.36 -20.46 3.40
N PHE A 230 4.03 -20.35 3.63
CA PHE A 230 3.10 -19.63 2.77
C PHE A 230 2.77 -18.29 3.42
N SER A 231 3.27 -17.20 2.86
CA SER A 231 3.06 -15.85 3.40
C SER A 231 2.10 -15.04 2.55
N ILE A 232 1.17 -14.36 3.23
CA ILE A 232 0.23 -13.40 2.64
C ILE A 232 -0.01 -12.26 3.63
N SER A 233 -0.29 -11.04 3.12
CA SER A 233 -0.78 -9.95 3.96
C SER A 233 -2.31 -10.00 4.04
N GLY A 234 -2.88 -9.70 5.21
CA GLY A 234 -4.31 -9.54 5.41
C GLY A 234 -4.92 -8.52 4.46
N SER A 235 -4.17 -7.48 4.11
CA SER A 235 -4.60 -6.48 3.12
C SER A 235 -4.80 -7.04 1.71
N GLU A 236 -4.10 -8.13 1.33
CA GLU A 236 -4.27 -8.79 0.03
C GLU A 236 -5.61 -9.54 -0.11
N PHE A 237 -6.31 -9.75 0.98
CA PHE A 237 -7.65 -10.33 0.96
C PHE A 237 -8.76 -9.29 0.78
N VAL A 238 -8.46 -8.00 1.01
CA VAL A 238 -9.43 -6.91 0.87
C VAL A 238 -9.45 -6.44 -0.59
N GLU A 239 -10.54 -6.70 -1.29
CA GLU A 239 -10.72 -6.32 -2.69
C GLU A 239 -12.08 -5.60 -2.86
N MET A 240 -12.25 -4.90 -3.99
CA MET A 240 -13.52 -4.21 -4.27
C MET A 240 -14.65 -5.18 -4.70
N PHE A 241 -14.29 -6.40 -5.12
CA PHE A 241 -15.26 -7.38 -5.62
C PHE A 241 -15.60 -8.42 -4.56
N VAL A 242 -16.87 -8.53 -4.23
CA VAL A 242 -17.39 -9.47 -3.24
C VAL A 242 -17.01 -10.92 -3.60
N GLY A 243 -16.49 -11.66 -2.62
CA GLY A 243 -16.15 -13.08 -2.76
C GLY A 243 -14.75 -13.40 -3.28
N VAL A 244 -13.98 -12.41 -3.76
CA VAL A 244 -12.61 -12.61 -4.23
C VAL A 244 -11.68 -12.93 -3.06
N GLY A 245 -11.79 -12.22 -1.94
CA GLY A 245 -11.03 -12.50 -0.72
C GLY A 245 -11.27 -13.90 -0.19
N ALA A 246 -12.54 -14.30 -0.06
CA ALA A 246 -12.91 -15.66 0.35
C ALA A 246 -12.38 -16.75 -0.60
N SER A 247 -12.35 -16.48 -1.91
CA SER A 247 -11.77 -17.41 -2.89
C SER A 247 -10.25 -17.54 -2.72
N ARG A 248 -9.53 -16.45 -2.43
CA ARG A 248 -8.09 -16.48 -2.14
C ARG A 248 -7.76 -17.25 -0.86
N VAL A 249 -8.59 -17.09 0.17
CA VAL A 249 -8.47 -17.88 1.41
C VAL A 249 -8.57 -19.36 1.11
N ARG A 250 -9.63 -19.80 0.41
CA ARG A 250 -9.80 -21.22 0.02
C ARG A 250 -8.60 -21.75 -0.78
N ASP A 251 -8.12 -21.01 -1.76
CA ASP A 251 -6.97 -21.41 -2.59
C ASP A 251 -5.68 -21.53 -1.75
N LEU A 252 -5.45 -20.59 -0.82
CA LEU A 252 -4.30 -20.60 0.10
C LEU A 252 -4.33 -21.86 0.99
N PHE A 253 -5.46 -22.12 1.67
CA PHE A 253 -5.62 -23.26 2.55
C PHE A 253 -5.57 -24.59 1.79
N ALA A 254 -6.15 -24.67 0.59
CA ALA A 254 -6.06 -25.84 -0.27
C ALA A 254 -4.60 -26.13 -0.72
N LYS A 255 -3.82 -25.09 -1.02
CA LYS A 255 -2.39 -25.22 -1.32
C LYS A 255 -1.60 -25.70 -0.11
N ALA A 256 -1.88 -25.14 1.07
CA ALA A 256 -1.23 -25.53 2.31
C ALA A 256 -1.52 -27.00 2.67
N LYS A 257 -2.78 -27.43 2.60
CA LYS A 257 -3.18 -28.84 2.85
C LYS A 257 -2.46 -29.82 1.93
N LYS A 258 -2.20 -29.43 0.68
CA LYS A 258 -1.43 -30.27 -0.28
C LYS A 258 0.07 -30.35 0.02
N ASN A 259 0.59 -29.39 0.77
CA ASN A 259 2.03 -29.29 1.08
C ASN A 259 2.30 -29.48 2.58
N ALA A 260 1.40 -30.12 3.30
CA ALA A 260 1.59 -30.42 4.71
C ALA A 260 2.76 -31.44 4.92
N PRO A 261 3.59 -31.27 5.98
CA PRO A 261 3.51 -30.25 7.01
C PRO A 261 3.98 -28.89 6.52
N CYS A 262 3.26 -27.79 6.87
CA CYS A 262 3.62 -26.43 6.46
C CYS A 262 3.06 -25.37 7.42
N ILE A 263 3.52 -24.14 7.25
CA ILE A 263 3.02 -22.97 7.96
C ILE A 263 2.32 -22.03 6.97
N ILE A 264 1.13 -21.56 7.31
CA ILE A 264 0.47 -20.41 6.71
C ILE A 264 0.76 -19.21 7.61
N PHE A 265 1.28 -18.13 7.04
CA PHE A 265 1.49 -16.88 7.75
C PHE A 265 0.62 -15.77 7.16
N ILE A 266 -0.20 -15.16 8.00
CA ILE A 266 -1.05 -14.02 7.65
C ILE A 266 -0.55 -12.80 8.42
N ASP A 267 0.14 -11.89 7.72
CA ASP A 267 0.57 -10.64 8.30
C ASP A 267 -0.58 -9.63 8.32
N GLU A 268 -0.58 -8.71 9.28
CA GLU A 268 -1.62 -7.68 9.41
C GLU A 268 -3.04 -8.26 9.40
N ILE A 269 -3.29 -9.30 10.19
CA ILE A 269 -4.59 -9.98 10.23
C ILE A 269 -5.74 -9.03 10.60
N ASP A 270 -5.46 -7.93 11.30
CA ASP A 270 -6.41 -6.89 11.66
C ASP A 270 -7.02 -6.17 10.43
N ALA A 271 -6.39 -6.24 9.26
CA ALA A 271 -6.98 -5.72 8.02
C ALA A 271 -8.31 -6.42 7.66
N VAL A 272 -8.44 -7.72 7.96
CA VAL A 272 -9.64 -8.54 7.69
C VAL A 272 -10.34 -9.01 8.95
N GLY A 273 -9.62 -9.10 10.07
CA GLY A 273 -10.07 -9.67 11.34
C GLY A 273 -10.72 -8.69 12.31
N ARG A 274 -11.02 -7.45 11.90
CA ARG A 274 -11.60 -6.42 12.78
C ARG A 274 -13.03 -6.79 13.20
N ARG A 275 -13.42 -6.42 14.44
CA ARG A 275 -14.79 -6.58 14.97
C ARG A 275 -15.84 -6.03 14.02
N ARG A 276 -17.00 -6.70 13.98
CA ARG A 276 -18.15 -6.31 13.16
C ARG A 276 -18.64 -4.93 13.57
N GLY A 277 -18.72 -4.01 12.61
CA GLY A 277 -19.28 -2.68 12.81
C GLY A 277 -20.59 -2.52 12.04
N SER A 278 -21.53 -1.74 12.55
CA SER A 278 -22.81 -1.41 11.91
C SER A 278 -22.68 -0.41 10.75
N GLY A 279 -21.54 -0.40 10.01
CA GLY A 279 -21.30 0.54 8.91
C GLY A 279 -22.06 0.15 7.65
N MET A 280 -22.89 1.04 7.10
CA MET A 280 -23.53 0.93 5.79
C MET A 280 -22.50 1.22 4.68
N GLY A 281 -21.85 0.17 4.13
CA GLY A 281 -20.96 0.33 2.97
C GLY A 281 -20.46 -1.02 2.45
N GLY A 282 -20.51 -1.27 1.13
CA GLY A 282 -20.21 -2.56 0.48
C GLY A 282 -18.79 -3.13 0.68
N GLY A 283 -17.86 -2.38 1.27
CA GLY A 283 -16.54 -2.87 1.65
C GLY A 283 -16.52 -3.63 2.98
N HIS A 284 -17.58 -3.55 3.78
CA HIS A 284 -17.69 -4.29 5.03
C HIS A 284 -18.12 -5.75 4.79
N ASP A 285 -19.05 -5.98 3.87
CA ASP A 285 -19.57 -7.31 3.54
C ASP A 285 -18.47 -8.24 3.00
N GLU A 286 -17.56 -7.72 2.21
CA GLU A 286 -16.44 -8.49 1.66
C GLU A 286 -15.44 -8.92 2.73
N ARG A 287 -15.09 -8.01 3.66
CA ARG A 287 -14.21 -8.33 4.78
C ARG A 287 -14.82 -9.37 5.70
N GLU A 288 -16.11 -9.24 6.02
CA GLU A 288 -16.83 -10.18 6.87
C GLU A 288 -16.92 -11.56 6.20
N GLN A 289 -17.20 -11.61 4.89
CA GLN A 289 -17.21 -12.86 4.14
C GLN A 289 -15.82 -13.52 4.13
N THR A 290 -14.78 -12.74 3.99
CA THR A 290 -13.39 -13.22 4.01
C THR A 290 -13.01 -13.74 5.40
N LEU A 291 -13.34 -12.99 6.46
CA LEU A 291 -13.16 -13.44 7.85
C LEU A 291 -13.88 -14.75 8.12
N ASN A 292 -15.16 -14.84 7.76
CA ASN A 292 -15.94 -16.07 7.93
C ASN A 292 -15.31 -17.24 7.17
N GLN A 293 -14.74 -17.01 5.98
CA GLN A 293 -14.05 -18.06 5.24
C GLN A 293 -12.75 -18.51 5.96
N ILE A 294 -11.97 -17.57 6.55
CA ILE A 294 -10.80 -17.93 7.37
C ILE A 294 -11.24 -18.83 8.54
N LEU A 295 -12.31 -18.45 9.25
CA LEU A 295 -12.83 -19.22 10.36
C LEU A 295 -13.27 -20.64 9.93
N VAL A 296 -13.99 -20.75 8.81
CA VAL A 296 -14.42 -22.04 8.25
C VAL A 296 -13.23 -22.92 7.89
N GLU A 297 -12.20 -22.36 7.24
CA GLU A 297 -11.02 -23.14 6.86
C GLU A 297 -10.21 -23.59 8.07
N MET A 298 -10.12 -22.77 9.14
CA MET A 298 -9.46 -23.16 10.39
C MET A 298 -10.25 -24.24 11.15
N ASP A 299 -11.56 -24.10 11.20
CA ASP A 299 -12.43 -25.12 11.83
C ASP A 299 -12.41 -26.44 11.05
N GLY A 300 -12.27 -26.37 9.71
CA GLY A 300 -12.23 -27.50 8.78
C GLY A 300 -10.89 -28.24 8.71
N PHE A 301 -9.95 -28.01 9.63
CA PHE A 301 -8.79 -28.87 9.76
C PHE A 301 -9.16 -30.19 10.44
N GLU A 302 -9.08 -31.28 9.70
CA GLU A 302 -9.22 -32.62 10.23
C GLU A 302 -8.07 -32.99 11.17
N SER A 303 -8.30 -33.89 12.11
CA SER A 303 -7.26 -34.44 12.99
C SER A 303 -6.19 -35.12 12.14
N GLY A 304 -4.93 -34.68 12.26
CA GLY A 304 -3.79 -35.22 11.47
C GLY A 304 -3.31 -34.36 10.31
N VAL A 305 -3.98 -33.25 9.98
CA VAL A 305 -3.45 -32.28 9.01
C VAL A 305 -2.45 -31.36 9.71
N ASN A 306 -1.16 -31.59 9.45
CA ASN A 306 -0.07 -30.85 10.07
C ASN A 306 0.14 -29.48 9.39
N VAL A 307 -0.86 -28.61 9.47
CA VAL A 307 -0.82 -27.20 9.02
C VAL A 307 -1.05 -26.30 10.22
N ILE A 308 -0.13 -25.38 10.48
CA ILE A 308 -0.27 -24.37 11.53
C ILE A 308 -0.43 -23.01 10.89
N VAL A 309 -1.41 -22.24 11.37
CA VAL A 309 -1.65 -20.86 10.93
C VAL A 309 -0.97 -19.91 11.93
N LEU A 310 0.04 -19.19 11.49
CA LEU A 310 0.58 -18.07 12.26
C LEU A 310 -0.07 -16.79 11.73
N ALA A 311 -0.54 -15.92 12.62
CA ALA A 311 -1.00 -14.59 12.24
C ALA A 311 -0.23 -13.53 13.04
N ALA A 312 -0.02 -12.36 12.45
CA ALA A 312 0.60 -11.23 13.13
C ALA A 312 -0.34 -10.02 13.13
N THR A 313 -0.36 -9.30 14.24
CA THR A 313 -1.09 -8.03 14.35
C THR A 313 -0.33 -7.05 15.27
N ASN A 314 -0.52 -5.77 15.01
CA ASN A 314 -0.09 -4.71 15.90
C ASN A 314 -1.21 -4.31 16.88
N ARG A 315 -2.46 -4.71 16.60
CA ARG A 315 -3.66 -4.31 17.34
C ARG A 315 -4.54 -5.52 17.64
N ALA A 316 -4.21 -6.25 18.69
CA ALA A 316 -5.01 -7.39 19.13
C ALA A 316 -6.39 -6.97 19.67
N ASP A 317 -6.51 -5.73 20.16
CA ASP A 317 -7.71 -5.12 20.72
C ASP A 317 -8.87 -4.98 19.72
N VAL A 318 -8.55 -4.76 18.44
CA VAL A 318 -9.55 -4.58 17.37
C VAL A 318 -10.03 -5.88 16.75
N LEU A 319 -9.41 -7.03 17.07
CA LEU A 319 -9.76 -8.32 16.47
C LEU A 319 -11.13 -8.83 16.92
N ASP A 320 -11.82 -9.49 16.00
CA ASP A 320 -13.08 -10.20 16.31
C ASP A 320 -12.81 -11.33 17.31
N PRO A 321 -13.53 -11.38 18.45
CA PRO A 321 -13.37 -12.44 19.44
C PRO A 321 -13.55 -13.85 18.87
N ALA A 322 -14.26 -14.01 17.77
CA ALA A 322 -14.41 -15.29 17.10
C ALA A 322 -13.09 -15.88 16.60
N LEU A 323 -12.11 -15.04 16.22
CA LEU A 323 -10.77 -15.50 15.86
C LEU A 323 -10.00 -16.11 17.03
N LEU A 324 -10.30 -15.66 18.25
CA LEU A 324 -9.56 -15.96 19.47
C LEU A 324 -10.17 -17.13 20.25
N ARG A 325 -11.20 -17.80 19.69
CA ARG A 325 -11.82 -18.97 20.31
C ARG A 325 -10.93 -20.21 20.18
N PRO A 326 -10.98 -21.13 21.17
CA PRO A 326 -10.26 -22.39 21.10
C PRO A 326 -10.53 -23.15 19.78
N GLY A 327 -9.47 -23.71 19.19
CA GLY A 327 -9.51 -24.37 17.88
C GLY A 327 -9.23 -23.44 16.69
N ARG A 328 -8.95 -22.15 16.93
CA ARG A 328 -8.56 -21.13 15.94
C ARG A 328 -7.22 -20.53 16.32
N PHE A 329 -7.13 -19.25 16.70
CA PHE A 329 -5.92 -18.67 17.29
C PHE A 329 -5.99 -18.85 18.81
N ASP A 330 -5.75 -20.06 19.23
CA ASP A 330 -5.86 -20.51 20.63
C ASP A 330 -4.61 -20.21 21.44
N ARG A 331 -3.50 -19.84 20.78
CA ARG A 331 -2.26 -19.43 21.41
C ARG A 331 -1.92 -18.00 21.03
N ARG A 332 -1.53 -17.18 22.01
CA ARG A 332 -1.02 -15.82 21.79
C ARG A 332 0.41 -15.76 22.26
N VAL A 333 1.29 -15.23 21.41
CA VAL A 333 2.69 -14.97 21.73
C VAL A 333 2.92 -13.48 21.61
N ASN A 334 3.31 -12.87 22.72
CA ASN A 334 3.64 -11.45 22.75
C ASN A 334 5.09 -11.25 22.32
N ILE A 335 5.31 -10.30 21.41
CA ILE A 335 6.65 -9.87 20.96
C ILE A 335 6.79 -8.39 21.34
N PRO A 336 7.25 -8.12 22.58
CA PRO A 336 7.36 -6.75 23.10
C PRO A 336 8.47 -5.97 22.40
N LEU A 337 8.59 -4.69 22.76
CA LEU A 337 9.78 -3.93 22.44
C LEU A 337 11.00 -4.58 23.12
N PRO A 338 12.17 -4.60 22.47
CA PRO A 338 13.35 -5.27 23.00
C PRO A 338 13.88 -4.55 24.25
N GLU A 339 14.21 -5.32 25.28
CA GLU A 339 14.93 -4.85 26.45
C GLU A 339 16.39 -4.51 26.10
N ARG A 340 17.11 -3.87 27.02
CA ARG A 340 18.49 -3.42 26.80
C ARG A 340 19.40 -4.54 26.27
N LYS A 341 19.33 -5.74 26.87
CA LYS A 341 20.13 -6.89 26.42
C LYS A 341 19.79 -7.33 25.00
N ASP A 342 18.51 -7.31 24.69
CA ASP A 342 18.02 -7.65 23.35
C ASP A 342 18.44 -6.60 22.34
N ARG A 343 18.34 -5.29 22.69
CA ARG A 343 18.80 -4.21 21.81
C ARG A 343 20.29 -4.33 21.51
N GLU A 344 21.11 -4.65 22.51
CA GLU A 344 22.55 -4.89 22.32
C GLU A 344 22.79 -6.05 21.33
N ALA A 345 22.08 -7.17 21.51
CA ALA A 345 22.18 -8.32 20.61
C ALA A 345 21.69 -7.99 19.19
N ILE A 346 20.59 -7.27 19.05
CA ILE A 346 20.03 -6.83 17.75
C ILE A 346 21.02 -5.89 17.04
N LEU A 347 21.58 -4.91 17.77
CA LEU A 347 22.62 -4.01 17.23
C LEU A 347 23.83 -4.82 16.75
N GLY A 348 24.27 -5.81 17.54
CA GLY A 348 25.36 -6.72 17.16
C GLY A 348 25.09 -7.43 15.83
N VAL A 349 23.87 -7.89 15.60
CA VAL A 349 23.47 -8.52 14.33
C VAL A 349 23.54 -7.52 13.17
N HIS A 350 22.98 -6.31 13.34
CA HIS A 350 22.92 -5.32 12.26
C HIS A 350 24.25 -4.65 11.95
N PHE A 351 25.17 -4.59 12.92
CA PHE A 351 26.52 -4.08 12.70
C PHE A 351 27.55 -5.16 12.30
N LYS A 352 27.21 -6.46 12.36
CA LYS A 352 28.13 -7.58 12.11
C LYS A 352 28.93 -7.45 10.79
N ASN A 353 28.30 -6.94 9.73
CA ASN A 353 28.90 -6.81 8.40
C ASN A 353 29.30 -5.35 8.09
N LYS A 354 29.37 -4.48 9.08
CA LYS A 354 29.74 -3.08 8.92
C LYS A 354 31.08 -2.80 9.60
N PRO A 355 31.99 -2.08 8.95
CA PRO A 355 33.28 -1.73 9.54
C PRO A 355 33.09 -0.67 10.64
N LEU A 356 33.21 -1.08 11.89
CA LEU A 356 33.13 -0.21 13.06
C LEU A 356 34.52 0.23 13.53
N ASP A 357 34.64 1.47 13.97
CA ASP A 357 35.78 1.95 14.71
C ASP A 357 35.88 1.28 16.11
N LYS A 358 37.08 1.15 16.61
CA LYS A 358 37.34 0.50 17.92
C LYS A 358 36.73 1.26 19.11
N SER A 359 36.44 2.54 18.95
CA SER A 359 35.80 3.41 19.96
C SER A 359 34.30 3.19 20.09
N VAL A 360 33.69 2.42 19.18
CA VAL A 360 32.23 2.19 19.20
C VAL A 360 31.86 1.18 20.26
N ASP A 361 31.07 1.60 21.23
CA ASP A 361 30.52 0.76 22.30
C ASP A 361 29.01 0.51 22.05
N LEU A 362 28.69 -0.72 21.60
CA LEU A 362 27.29 -1.14 21.36
C LEU A 362 26.52 -1.29 22.67
N THR A 363 27.20 -1.56 23.80
CA THR A 363 26.56 -1.63 25.10
C THR A 363 26.11 -0.25 25.57
N ALA A 364 26.95 0.78 25.38
CA ALA A 364 26.55 2.17 25.62
C ALA A 364 25.42 2.62 24.71
N LEU A 365 25.45 2.22 23.43
CA LEU A 365 24.40 2.52 22.46
C LEU A 365 23.06 1.86 22.85
N SER A 366 23.07 0.60 23.33
CA SER A 366 21.87 -0.10 23.78
C SER A 366 21.15 0.62 24.93
N LYS A 367 21.89 1.31 25.80
CA LYS A 367 21.31 2.15 26.87
C LYS A 367 20.57 3.37 26.30
N LYS A 368 21.16 4.01 25.28
CA LYS A 368 20.58 5.23 24.67
C LYS A 368 19.38 4.95 23.76
N THR A 369 19.19 3.70 23.31
CA THR A 369 18.13 3.31 22.37
C THR A 369 16.88 2.75 23.06
N THR A 370 16.59 3.18 24.29
CA THR A 370 15.38 2.81 25.05
C THR A 370 14.12 3.11 24.22
N GLY A 371 13.18 2.16 24.18
CA GLY A 371 11.93 2.28 23.43
C GLY A 371 12.03 2.05 21.92
N MET A 372 13.23 1.83 21.35
CA MET A 372 13.38 1.52 19.92
C MET A 372 13.02 0.07 19.62
N ALA A 373 12.24 -0.13 18.55
CA ALA A 373 11.96 -1.45 17.99
C ALA A 373 13.15 -2.00 17.20
N GLY A 374 13.13 -3.30 16.92
CA GLY A 374 14.19 -3.93 16.11
C GLY A 374 14.38 -3.30 14.73
N ALA A 375 13.30 -2.82 14.10
CA ALA A 375 13.36 -2.11 12.84
C ALA A 375 14.07 -0.74 12.95
N ASP A 376 13.87 -0.03 14.07
CA ASP A 376 14.53 1.25 14.32
C ASP A 376 16.04 1.05 14.51
N LEU A 377 16.42 0.01 15.24
CA LEU A 377 17.83 -0.37 15.44
C LEU A 377 18.51 -0.79 14.12
N ALA A 378 17.79 -1.49 13.26
CA ALA A 378 18.26 -1.83 11.92
C ALA A 378 18.47 -0.58 11.07
N ASN A 379 17.51 0.36 11.13
CA ASN A 379 17.59 1.64 10.43
C ASN A 379 18.75 2.49 10.98
N LEU A 380 18.92 2.56 12.29
CA LEU A 380 20.04 3.23 12.95
C LEU A 380 21.39 2.72 12.42
N ALA A 381 21.57 1.40 12.38
CA ALA A 381 22.79 0.80 11.86
C ALA A 381 23.03 1.11 10.37
N ASN A 382 21.96 1.20 9.59
CA ASN A 382 22.03 1.56 8.17
C ASN A 382 22.35 3.06 7.97
N GLU A 383 21.66 3.95 8.69
CA GLU A 383 21.91 5.40 8.63
C GLU A 383 23.32 5.75 9.07
N SER A 384 23.87 5.09 10.12
CA SER A 384 25.26 5.26 10.53
C SER A 384 26.26 4.97 9.40
N ALA A 385 26.01 3.90 8.63
CA ALA A 385 26.84 3.56 7.49
C ALA A 385 26.69 4.59 6.33
N ILE A 386 25.47 5.08 6.10
CA ILE A 386 25.21 6.13 5.09
C ILE A 386 25.95 7.42 5.46
N ILE A 387 25.91 7.86 6.73
CA ILE A 387 26.57 9.06 7.21
C ILE A 387 28.09 8.94 7.04
N ALA A 388 28.68 7.81 7.45
CA ALA A 388 30.11 7.55 7.26
C ALA A 388 30.50 7.60 5.76
N ALA A 389 29.70 6.97 4.89
CA ALA A 389 29.95 6.97 3.45
C ALA A 389 29.84 8.37 2.83
N ARG A 390 28.86 9.19 3.23
CA ARG A 390 28.71 10.60 2.78
C ARG A 390 29.90 11.47 3.18
N SER A 391 30.55 11.15 4.30
CA SER A 391 31.77 11.77 4.77
C SER A 391 33.04 11.16 4.17
N ASN A 392 32.92 10.33 3.11
CA ASN A 392 34.01 9.61 2.45
C ASN A 392 34.83 8.72 3.41
N ARG A 393 34.27 8.24 4.51
CA ARG A 393 34.91 7.33 5.44
C ARG A 393 34.58 5.88 5.12
N LYS A 394 35.54 4.99 5.35
CA LYS A 394 35.38 3.54 5.17
C LYS A 394 35.02 2.81 6.47
N VAL A 395 35.03 3.52 7.60
CA VAL A 395 34.78 3.01 8.94
C VAL A 395 33.76 3.93 9.61
N ILE A 396 32.83 3.33 10.34
CA ILE A 396 31.80 4.02 11.09
C ILE A 396 32.36 4.44 12.44
N HIS A 397 32.37 5.72 12.73
CA HIS A 397 32.79 6.28 14.01
C HIS A 397 31.60 6.47 14.95
N ASN A 398 31.88 6.65 16.24
CA ASN A 398 30.84 6.92 17.24
C ASN A 398 30.02 8.18 16.92
N SER A 399 30.66 9.23 16.34
CA SER A 399 29.95 10.43 15.88
C SER A 399 28.90 10.15 14.81
N ASP A 400 29.16 9.21 13.89
CA ASP A 400 28.19 8.82 12.86
C ASP A 400 26.97 8.11 13.45
N ILE A 401 27.22 7.30 14.49
CA ILE A 401 26.15 6.58 15.21
C ILE A 401 25.27 7.56 16.00
N VAL A 402 25.88 8.53 16.67
CA VAL A 402 25.14 9.56 17.41
C VAL A 402 24.28 10.40 16.45
N GLU A 403 24.83 10.85 15.33
CA GLU A 403 24.09 11.58 14.31
C GLU A 403 22.94 10.72 13.72
N ALA A 404 23.21 9.44 13.44
CA ALA A 404 22.20 8.51 12.94
C ALA A 404 21.07 8.29 13.97
N PHE A 405 21.42 8.13 15.23
CA PHE A 405 20.47 7.97 16.33
C PHE A 405 19.54 9.19 16.43
N GLU A 406 20.10 10.38 16.43
CA GLU A 406 19.35 11.64 16.45
C GLU A 406 18.41 11.76 15.22
N ARG A 407 18.94 11.39 14.05
CA ARG A 407 18.17 11.43 12.80
C ARG A 407 17.00 10.46 12.77
N VAL A 408 17.18 9.28 13.31
CA VAL A 408 16.11 8.26 13.40
C VAL A 408 15.08 8.65 14.45
N ALA A 409 15.52 9.17 15.61
CA ALA A 409 14.63 9.47 16.73
C ALA A 409 13.83 10.79 16.55
N ILE A 410 14.47 11.86 16.06
CA ILE A 410 13.87 13.20 15.97
C ILE A 410 13.85 13.80 14.56
N GLY A 411 14.43 13.11 13.59
CA GLY A 411 14.48 13.55 12.20
C GLY A 411 15.71 14.37 11.83
N PRO A 412 15.86 14.70 10.53
CA PRO A 412 17.03 15.42 10.02
C PRO A 412 17.04 16.89 10.44
N GLU A 413 18.25 17.44 10.60
CA GLU A 413 18.47 18.87 10.81
C GLU A 413 18.05 19.70 9.60
N ARG A 414 17.43 20.85 9.84
CA ARG A 414 17.03 21.83 8.83
C ARG A 414 17.92 23.07 8.88
N LYS A 415 19.21 22.90 8.60
CA LYS A 415 20.24 23.98 8.66
C LYS A 415 19.93 25.20 7.78
N ASN A 416 19.11 25.03 6.73
CA ASN A 416 18.80 26.11 5.78
C ASN A 416 17.55 26.94 6.16
N LYS A 417 16.91 26.66 7.29
CA LYS A 417 15.78 27.47 7.76
C LYS A 417 16.32 28.73 8.43
N ALA A 418 16.27 29.86 7.75
CA ALA A 418 16.62 31.13 8.33
C ALA A 418 15.64 31.48 9.47
N MET A 419 16.16 31.66 10.68
CA MET A 419 15.43 32.18 11.83
C MET A 419 15.88 33.62 12.06
N SER A 420 14.96 34.51 12.48
CA SER A 420 15.37 35.84 12.90
C SER A 420 16.18 35.76 14.19
N GLU A 421 17.01 36.76 14.49
CA GLU A 421 17.76 36.79 15.76
C GLU A 421 16.84 36.72 16.98
N LYS A 422 15.70 37.39 16.90
CA LYS A 422 14.68 37.33 17.95
C LYS A 422 14.10 35.95 18.13
N ASP A 423 13.81 35.22 17.03
CA ASP A 423 13.30 33.86 17.13
C ASP A 423 14.36 32.90 17.64
N ARG A 424 15.64 33.10 17.28
CA ARG A 424 16.76 32.31 17.82
C ARG A 424 16.90 32.50 19.33
N GLU A 425 16.87 33.73 19.80
CA GLU A 425 16.94 34.04 21.24
C GLU A 425 15.76 33.43 21.99
N MET A 426 14.55 33.60 21.47
CA MET A 426 13.34 33.04 22.06
C MET A 426 13.36 31.52 22.12
N THR A 427 13.84 30.87 21.06
CA THR A 427 14.03 29.41 21.03
C THR A 427 15.10 28.99 22.04
N ALA A 428 16.17 29.76 22.21
CA ALA A 428 17.22 29.43 23.17
C ALA A 428 16.71 29.51 24.62
N TYR A 429 15.89 30.49 24.95
CA TYR A 429 15.22 30.53 26.26
C TYR A 429 14.22 29.39 26.45
N HIS A 430 13.47 29.06 25.41
CA HIS A 430 12.50 27.95 25.43
C HIS A 430 13.21 26.61 25.71
N GLU A 431 14.19 26.26 24.89
CA GLU A 431 14.97 25.01 25.05
C GLU A 431 15.79 25.03 26.35
N GLY A 432 16.35 26.20 26.70
CA GLY A 432 17.01 26.39 27.99
C GLY A 432 16.09 26.16 29.19
N GLY A 433 14.83 26.54 29.07
CA GLY A 433 13.79 26.29 30.08
C GLY A 433 13.51 24.81 30.31
N HIS A 434 13.37 24.03 29.24
CA HIS A 434 13.28 22.58 29.34
C HIS A 434 14.53 21.96 29.96
N ALA A 435 15.70 22.38 29.48
CA ALA A 435 16.99 21.87 29.95
C ALA A 435 17.19 22.16 31.44
N LEU A 436 16.93 23.38 31.89
CA LEU A 436 17.08 23.79 33.28
C LEU A 436 16.12 23.02 34.20
N THR A 437 14.83 22.98 33.88
CA THR A 437 13.84 22.30 34.72
C THR A 437 14.09 20.81 34.78
N GLY A 438 14.49 20.20 33.64
CA GLY A 438 14.86 18.78 33.60
C GLY A 438 16.18 18.46 34.32
N HIS A 439 17.16 19.37 34.30
CA HIS A 439 18.46 19.15 34.97
C HIS A 439 18.35 19.13 36.50
N VAL A 440 17.52 19.99 37.06
CA VAL A 440 17.43 20.14 38.52
C VAL A 440 16.46 19.16 39.20
N LEU A 441 15.56 18.54 38.45
CA LEU A 441 14.60 17.56 38.95
C LEU A 441 15.13 16.14 38.86
N PRO A 442 15.08 15.34 39.96
CA PRO A 442 15.74 14.06 40.03
C PRO A 442 15.12 12.98 39.12
N ASN A 443 13.82 13.11 38.79
CA ASN A 443 13.08 12.07 38.07
C ASN A 443 12.70 12.49 36.63
N SER A 444 13.38 13.47 36.07
CA SER A 444 13.04 14.03 34.75
C SER A 444 13.78 13.38 33.56
N GLY A 445 14.62 12.36 33.83
CA GLY A 445 15.49 11.75 32.82
C GLY A 445 16.84 12.45 32.67
N GLY A 446 17.82 11.81 32.05
CA GLY A 446 19.14 12.38 31.77
C GLY A 446 19.09 13.37 30.59
N LEU A 447 19.59 14.60 30.79
CA LEU A 447 19.74 15.57 29.70
C LEU A 447 20.80 15.07 28.71
N HIS A 448 20.42 14.84 27.46
CA HIS A 448 21.30 14.32 26.41
C HIS A 448 21.80 15.41 25.47
N LYS A 449 20.93 16.29 25.02
CA LYS A 449 21.26 17.34 24.03
C LYS A 449 20.27 18.50 24.09
N VAL A 450 20.78 19.70 23.84
CA VAL A 450 19.96 20.90 23.65
C VAL A 450 20.36 21.56 22.33
N THR A 451 19.44 21.89 21.48
CA THR A 451 19.72 22.55 20.18
C THR A 451 18.63 23.52 19.79
N ILE A 452 19.04 24.64 19.23
CA ILE A 452 18.15 25.62 18.59
C ILE A 452 18.06 25.43 17.08
N ILE A 453 18.77 24.45 16.54
CA ILE A 453 18.65 24.11 15.12
C ILE A 453 17.33 23.37 14.91
N PRO A 454 16.46 23.84 14.00
CA PRO A 454 15.19 23.18 13.71
C PRO A 454 15.39 21.74 13.23
N ARG A 455 14.61 20.79 13.80
CA ARG A 455 14.56 19.40 13.38
C ARG A 455 13.13 18.96 13.10
N GLY A 456 12.89 18.19 12.07
CA GLY A 456 11.55 17.71 11.76
C GLY A 456 10.54 18.87 11.64
N GLY A 457 9.59 18.95 12.58
CA GLY A 457 8.56 20.00 12.67
C GLY A 457 8.79 21.04 13.76
N THR A 458 9.87 20.93 14.58
CA THR A 458 10.14 21.77 15.75
C THR A 458 11.10 22.91 15.45
N GLY A 459 11.07 23.98 16.27
CA GLY A 459 11.98 25.13 16.18
C GLY A 459 13.34 24.85 16.82
N GLY A 460 13.39 24.08 17.88
CA GLY A 460 14.54 23.55 18.57
C GLY A 460 14.17 22.21 19.21
N VAL A 461 15.09 21.59 19.93
CA VAL A 461 14.84 20.32 20.66
C VAL A 461 15.73 20.25 21.89
N THR A 462 15.12 20.01 23.03
CA THR A 462 15.79 19.56 24.24
C THR A 462 15.47 18.09 24.48
N TRP A 463 16.49 17.26 24.45
CA TRP A 463 16.32 15.82 24.48
C TRP A 463 16.80 15.20 25.77
N PHE A 464 15.92 14.42 26.38
CA PHE A 464 16.19 13.66 27.57
C PHE A 464 16.12 12.16 27.26
N LEU A 465 17.00 11.38 27.84
CA LEU A 465 17.06 9.93 27.71
C LEU A 465 16.99 9.30 29.09
N ASP A 466 16.17 8.28 29.23
CA ASP A 466 16.19 7.44 30.41
C ASP A 466 17.36 6.45 30.29
N GLU A 467 18.22 6.39 31.31
CA GLU A 467 19.39 5.52 31.32
C GLU A 467 19.02 4.03 31.52
N GLU A 468 17.83 3.77 32.05
CA GLU A 468 17.32 2.43 32.34
C GLU A 468 15.93 2.21 31.77
N ASP A 469 15.64 0.97 31.35
CA ASP A 469 14.29 0.55 30.96
C ASP A 469 13.45 0.38 32.24
N LYS A 470 12.68 1.41 32.60
CA LYS A 470 11.80 1.37 33.76
C LYS A 470 10.47 0.72 33.39
N SER A 471 10.07 -0.28 34.17
CA SER A 471 8.76 -0.92 34.03
C SER A 471 7.64 -0.20 34.78
N TYR A 472 7.96 0.62 35.76
CA TYR A 472 7.02 1.34 36.62
C TYR A 472 7.43 2.78 36.80
N HIS A 473 6.45 3.69 36.75
CA HIS A 473 6.62 5.11 37.03
C HIS A 473 5.75 5.52 38.22
N SER A 474 6.32 6.28 39.13
CA SER A 474 5.59 6.85 40.25
C SER A 474 4.85 8.14 39.85
N ILE A 475 3.87 8.55 40.67
CA ILE A 475 3.18 9.81 40.48
C ILE A 475 4.16 10.98 40.47
N ASN A 476 5.19 10.93 41.34
CA ASN A 476 6.19 11.98 41.42
C ASN A 476 7.08 12.06 40.17
N GLU A 477 7.42 10.94 39.57
CA GLU A 477 8.15 10.91 38.30
C GLU A 477 7.34 11.57 37.18
N TYR A 478 6.06 11.22 37.02
CA TYR A 478 5.20 11.88 36.04
C TYR A 478 5.04 13.38 36.28
N LYS A 479 4.92 13.81 37.56
CA LYS A 479 4.87 15.22 37.89
C LYS A 479 6.16 15.98 37.58
N ASP A 480 7.34 15.37 37.77
CA ASP A 480 8.62 15.96 37.37
C ASP A 480 8.74 16.06 35.84
N VAL A 481 8.26 15.04 35.10
CA VAL A 481 8.18 15.07 33.64
C VAL A 481 7.24 16.19 33.15
N LEU A 482 6.07 16.40 33.81
CA LEU A 482 5.18 17.50 33.48
C LEU A 482 5.86 18.86 33.65
N VAL A 483 6.61 19.06 34.76
CA VAL A 483 7.36 20.31 34.99
C VAL A 483 8.38 20.58 33.91
N ARG A 484 9.08 19.53 33.47
CA ARG A 484 10.03 19.58 32.36
C ARG A 484 9.33 19.96 31.04
N ILE A 485 8.18 19.35 30.73
CA ILE A 485 7.44 19.61 29.48
C ILE A 485 6.95 21.06 29.41
N VAL A 486 6.48 21.64 30.51
CA VAL A 486 6.03 23.04 30.53
C VAL A 486 7.15 24.05 30.69
N GLY A 487 8.38 23.60 30.96
CA GLY A 487 9.55 24.42 31.28
C GLY A 487 9.87 25.47 30.22
N GLY A 488 9.81 25.11 28.94
CA GLY A 488 10.08 26.03 27.82
C GLY A 488 9.10 27.19 27.77
N ARG A 489 7.79 26.89 27.81
CA ARG A 489 6.75 27.93 27.87
C ARG A 489 6.86 28.83 29.07
N VAL A 490 7.19 28.26 30.24
CA VAL A 490 7.36 29.02 31.46
C VAL A 490 8.57 29.93 31.41
N ALA A 491 9.67 29.51 30.77
CA ALA A 491 10.85 30.36 30.53
C ALA A 491 10.48 31.56 29.65
N GLU A 492 9.76 31.37 28.55
CA GLU A 492 9.26 32.49 27.73
C GLU A 492 8.41 33.45 28.58
N LYS A 493 7.47 32.92 29.41
CA LYS A 493 6.62 33.72 30.28
C LYS A 493 7.40 34.53 31.29
N VAL A 494 8.41 33.98 31.92
CA VAL A 494 9.22 34.64 32.94
C VAL A 494 10.07 35.76 32.37
N ILE A 495 10.61 35.55 31.16
CA ILE A 495 11.53 36.50 30.50
C ILE A 495 10.76 37.61 29.77
N TYR A 496 9.76 37.26 28.97
CA TYR A 496 9.06 38.23 28.11
C TYR A 496 7.70 38.67 28.62
N GLY A 497 7.15 37.99 29.64
CA GLY A 497 5.81 38.24 30.16
C GLY A 497 4.72 37.40 29.49
N SER A 498 3.55 37.30 30.14
CA SER A 498 2.47 36.39 29.71
C SER A 498 1.90 36.69 28.34
N GLU A 499 1.93 37.92 27.88
CA GLU A 499 1.36 38.36 26.60
C GLU A 499 2.29 38.07 25.41
N TRP A 500 3.56 37.72 25.66
CA TRP A 500 4.58 37.51 24.64
C TRP A 500 4.97 36.03 24.47
N VAL A 501 4.24 35.13 25.13
CA VAL A 501 4.46 33.68 24.97
C VAL A 501 4.06 33.24 23.58
N THR A 502 4.91 32.44 22.97
CA THR A 502 4.73 32.06 21.56
C THR A 502 3.86 30.82 21.33
N THR A 503 3.52 30.59 20.06
CA THR A 503 2.86 29.36 19.62
C THR A 503 3.81 28.16 19.58
N GLY A 504 5.12 28.38 19.79
CA GLY A 504 6.16 27.33 19.78
C GLY A 504 5.88 26.21 20.80
N ALA A 505 5.33 26.58 21.95
CA ALA A 505 4.97 25.63 23.01
C ALA A 505 3.71 24.78 22.73
N GLY A 506 3.09 24.87 21.53
CA GLY A 506 1.84 24.15 21.23
C GLY A 506 1.96 22.63 21.35
N SER A 507 3.07 22.06 20.88
CA SER A 507 3.33 20.62 20.99
C SER A 507 3.58 20.16 22.42
N ASP A 508 4.21 21.01 23.24
CA ASP A 508 4.51 20.67 24.62
C ASP A 508 3.26 20.73 25.48
N LEU A 509 2.38 21.71 25.24
CA LEU A 509 1.07 21.75 25.90
C LEU A 509 0.21 20.53 25.54
N GLN A 510 0.27 20.05 24.28
CA GLN A 510 -0.42 18.82 23.90
C GLN A 510 0.13 17.61 24.66
N LYS A 511 1.46 17.45 24.73
CA LYS A 511 2.11 16.38 25.49
C LYS A 511 1.78 16.45 26.97
N ALA A 512 1.85 17.66 27.57
CA ALA A 512 1.51 17.85 28.98
C ALA A 512 0.04 17.49 29.27
N THR A 513 -0.88 17.92 28.41
CA THR A 513 -2.31 17.60 28.57
C THR A 513 -2.57 16.10 28.41
N GLN A 514 -1.93 15.47 27.42
CA GLN A 514 -2.06 14.03 27.20
C GLN A 514 -1.52 13.22 28.39
N LEU A 515 -0.33 13.57 28.90
CA LEU A 515 0.26 12.91 30.05
C LEU A 515 -0.60 13.09 31.31
N ALA A 516 -1.09 14.30 31.57
CA ALA A 516 -1.97 14.58 32.72
C ALA A 516 -3.30 13.81 32.61
N ARG A 517 -3.88 13.68 31.40
CA ARG A 517 -5.06 12.83 31.16
C ARG A 517 -4.78 11.35 31.40
N GLU A 518 -3.67 10.84 30.89
CA GLU A 518 -3.22 9.46 31.09
C GLU A 518 -3.08 9.16 32.60
N MET A 519 -2.42 10.05 33.36
CA MET A 519 -2.29 9.92 34.81
C MET A 519 -3.64 9.77 35.51
N VAL A 520 -4.65 10.59 35.14
CA VAL A 520 -5.97 10.60 35.79
C VAL A 520 -6.86 9.46 35.28
N ILE A 521 -6.93 9.25 33.97
CA ILE A 521 -7.90 8.35 33.33
C ILE A 521 -7.42 6.90 33.36
N GLU A 522 -6.14 6.66 33.02
CA GLU A 522 -5.62 5.30 32.79
C GLU A 522 -4.85 4.76 33.99
N GLN A 523 -4.14 5.64 34.71
CA GLN A 523 -3.27 5.23 35.80
C GLN A 523 -3.88 5.42 37.20
N GLY A 524 -5.05 6.04 37.29
CA GLY A 524 -5.73 6.31 38.58
C GLY A 524 -4.90 7.19 39.52
N MET A 525 -4.07 8.10 38.98
CA MET A 525 -3.14 8.95 39.73
C MET A 525 -3.69 10.33 40.09
N GLY A 526 -5.01 10.51 39.96
CA GLY A 526 -5.67 11.73 40.36
C GLY A 526 -5.66 11.97 41.88
N LYS A 527 -6.11 13.13 42.34
CA LYS A 527 -6.26 13.44 43.78
C LYS A 527 -7.61 12.95 44.32
N LYS A 528 -8.74 13.29 43.66
CA LYS A 528 -10.10 12.88 44.00
C LYS A 528 -10.55 11.62 43.31
N LEU A 529 -10.01 11.38 42.09
CA LEU A 529 -10.27 10.18 41.26
C LEU A 529 -9.15 9.14 41.41
N ARG A 530 -8.49 9.11 42.56
CA ARG A 530 -7.40 8.19 42.86
C ARG A 530 -7.91 6.75 42.90
N ASP A 531 -7.06 5.83 42.42
CA ASP A 531 -7.31 4.39 42.41
C ASP A 531 -8.54 3.97 41.57
N GLN A 532 -8.95 4.82 40.62
CA GLN A 532 -10.01 4.54 39.65
C GLN A 532 -9.49 4.71 38.24
N VAL A 533 -9.88 3.78 37.35
CA VAL A 533 -9.52 3.79 35.92
C VAL A 533 -10.79 4.00 35.09
N PHE A 534 -10.73 4.92 34.16
CA PHE A 534 -11.84 5.29 33.28
C PHE A 534 -11.47 4.96 31.83
N HIS A 535 -11.51 3.68 31.46
CA HIS A 535 -11.20 3.28 30.09
C HIS A 535 -12.19 3.89 29.10
N GLU A 536 -11.71 4.71 28.20
CA GLU A 536 -12.42 4.99 26.95
C GLU A 536 -12.24 3.77 26.06
N ASP A 537 -13.31 2.99 25.83
CA ASP A 537 -13.30 1.89 24.87
C ASP A 537 -13.07 2.45 23.46
N GLU A 538 -11.81 2.49 23.00
CA GLU A 538 -11.48 2.88 21.62
C GLU A 538 -12.11 1.95 20.57
N GLY A 539 -12.68 0.82 21.00
CA GLY A 539 -13.30 -0.20 20.18
C GLY A 539 -14.81 -0.04 19.92
N GLY A 540 -15.45 1.02 20.42
CA GLY A 540 -16.86 1.28 20.20
C GLY A 540 -17.24 1.44 18.74
N MET A 541 -18.45 0.93 18.36
CA MET A 541 -19.02 1.06 17.02
C MET A 541 -18.98 2.51 16.53
N MET A 542 -18.87 2.71 15.21
CA MET A 542 -18.90 4.04 14.59
C MET A 542 -20.14 4.86 15.00
N LEU A 543 -21.22 4.19 15.39
CA LEU A 543 -22.43 4.79 15.95
C LEU A 543 -22.19 5.31 17.39
N ASP A 544 -21.38 4.62 18.20
CA ASP A 544 -20.95 5.08 19.53
C ASP A 544 -19.98 6.27 19.44
N ARG A 545 -19.23 6.40 18.34
CA ARG A 545 -18.44 7.61 18.06
C ARG A 545 -19.30 8.82 17.65
N MET A 546 -20.46 8.60 17.06
CA MET A 546 -21.43 9.67 16.74
C MET A 546 -22.23 10.10 17.98
N VAL A 547 -22.45 9.18 18.90
CA VAL A 547 -22.95 9.45 20.26
C VAL A 547 -21.74 9.24 21.15
N HIS A 548 -21.01 10.30 21.50
CA HIS A 548 -19.89 10.29 22.44
C HIS A 548 -20.39 9.79 23.81
N SER A 549 -20.63 8.51 23.95
CA SER A 549 -20.98 7.91 25.23
C SER A 549 -19.68 7.68 25.98
N LYS A 550 -19.27 8.70 26.74
CA LYS A 550 -18.21 8.55 27.73
C LYS A 550 -18.63 7.44 28.70
N PRO A 551 -17.73 6.51 29.09
CA PRO A 551 -18.06 5.43 30.03
C PRO A 551 -18.30 5.93 31.45
N TYR A 552 -18.39 7.23 31.67
CA TYR A 552 -18.56 7.90 32.95
C TYR A 552 -19.50 9.10 32.83
N SER A 553 -20.04 9.51 34.00
CA SER A 553 -21.00 10.61 34.09
C SER A 553 -20.38 11.96 33.75
N GLU A 554 -21.21 12.96 33.37
CA GLU A 554 -20.74 14.34 33.14
C GLU A 554 -20.06 14.94 34.36
N LYS A 555 -20.49 14.59 35.60
CA LYS A 555 -19.81 14.99 36.84
C LYS A 555 -18.40 14.44 36.94
N THR A 556 -18.20 13.18 36.53
CA THR A 556 -16.86 12.56 36.48
C THR A 556 -16.01 13.23 35.43
N ALA A 557 -16.57 13.54 34.24
CA ALA A 557 -15.87 14.28 33.20
C ALA A 557 -15.38 15.65 33.70
N GLU A 558 -16.25 16.41 34.38
CA GLU A 558 -15.87 17.69 34.98
C GLU A 558 -14.76 17.55 36.05
N LEU A 559 -14.78 16.48 36.84
CA LEU A 559 -13.73 16.20 37.81
C LEU A 559 -12.40 15.83 37.10
N ILE A 560 -12.44 15.03 36.04
CA ILE A 560 -11.26 14.71 35.24
C ILE A 560 -10.64 15.99 34.68
N ASP A 561 -11.45 16.85 34.05
CA ASP A 561 -10.97 18.11 33.48
C ASP A 561 -10.34 19.02 34.56
N LYS A 562 -10.94 19.11 35.74
CA LYS A 562 -10.38 19.87 36.88
C LYS A 562 -9.05 19.28 37.37
N GLU A 563 -8.94 17.95 37.50
CA GLU A 563 -7.69 17.32 37.96
C GLU A 563 -6.56 17.49 36.96
N VAL A 564 -6.86 17.37 35.63
CA VAL A 564 -5.91 17.63 34.56
C VAL A 564 -5.44 19.09 34.61
N GLU A 565 -6.36 20.05 34.78
CA GLU A 565 -6.03 21.46 34.93
C GLU A 565 -5.15 21.70 36.17
N GLU A 566 -5.51 21.13 37.32
CA GLU A 566 -4.73 21.25 38.58
C GLU A 566 -3.31 20.70 38.42
N LEU A 567 -3.12 19.54 37.74
CA LEU A 567 -1.80 18.96 37.48
C LEU A 567 -0.92 19.87 36.61
N ILE A 568 -1.49 20.45 35.55
CA ILE A 568 -0.76 21.37 34.68
C ILE A 568 -0.43 22.68 35.37
N GLN A 569 -1.36 23.23 36.19
CA GLN A 569 -1.12 24.43 36.96
C GLN A 569 -0.06 24.20 38.03
N GLU A 570 -0.09 23.06 38.74
CA GLU A 570 0.93 22.69 39.74
C GLU A 570 2.31 22.58 39.05
N ALA A 571 2.40 21.91 37.90
CA ALA A 571 3.64 21.79 37.12
C ALA A 571 4.16 23.17 36.67
N THR A 572 3.27 24.04 36.18
CA THR A 572 3.60 25.40 35.73
C THR A 572 4.14 26.26 36.90
N ALA A 573 3.48 26.20 38.06
CA ALA A 573 3.91 26.94 39.24
C ALA A 573 5.28 26.47 39.79
N ARG A 574 5.53 25.13 39.73
CA ARG A 574 6.84 24.56 40.11
C ARG A 574 7.92 24.98 39.10
N ALA A 575 7.66 24.91 37.79
CA ALA A 575 8.58 25.37 36.77
C ALA A 575 8.93 26.85 36.93
N GLU A 576 7.93 27.72 37.21
CA GLU A 576 8.12 29.15 37.42
C GLU A 576 9.05 29.44 38.61
N LYS A 577 8.87 28.75 39.74
CA LYS A 577 9.76 28.87 40.87
C LYS A 577 11.18 28.42 40.56
N ILE A 578 11.34 27.29 39.89
CA ILE A 578 12.67 26.75 39.47
C ILE A 578 13.38 27.77 38.59
N ILE A 579 12.71 28.27 37.54
CA ILE A 579 13.29 29.22 36.58
C ILE A 579 13.67 30.53 37.25
N LYS A 580 12.76 31.14 38.07
CA LYS A 580 13.05 32.39 38.78
C LYS A 580 14.24 32.26 39.74
N THR A 581 14.40 31.10 40.39
CA THR A 581 15.54 30.85 41.29
C THR A 581 16.85 30.72 40.55
N ASN A 582 16.82 30.30 39.28
CA ASN A 582 18.00 29.95 38.50
C ASN A 582 18.17 30.84 37.24
N LEU A 583 17.68 32.07 37.24
CA LEU A 583 17.83 32.98 36.09
C LEU A 583 19.27 33.08 35.56
N PRO A 584 20.33 33.17 36.41
CA PRO A 584 21.70 33.20 35.90
C PRO A 584 22.10 31.95 35.12
N ALA A 585 21.59 30.78 35.50
CA ALA A 585 21.87 29.53 34.77
C ALA A 585 21.08 29.47 33.45
N LEU A 586 19.87 29.99 33.43
CA LEU A 586 19.07 30.14 32.20
C LEU A 586 19.72 31.10 31.21
N GLU A 587 20.24 32.25 31.68
CA GLU A 587 20.98 33.19 30.83
C GLU A 587 22.24 32.53 30.23
N LYS A 588 23.00 31.81 31.06
CA LYS A 588 24.24 31.15 30.61
C LYS A 588 23.96 30.10 29.54
N ILE A 589 22.99 29.21 29.72
CA ILE A 589 22.68 28.18 28.71
C ILE A 589 22.14 28.82 27.43
N LYS A 590 21.34 29.89 27.53
CA LYS A 590 20.87 30.67 26.39
C LYS A 590 22.04 31.25 25.59
N ASP A 591 23.02 31.89 26.25
CA ASP A 591 24.20 32.48 25.59
C ASP A 591 25.04 31.43 24.89
N GLU A 592 25.30 30.28 25.54
CA GLU A 592 26.00 29.16 24.92
C GLU A 592 25.23 28.55 23.72
N LEU A 593 23.90 28.49 23.78
CA LEU A 593 23.07 28.05 22.67
C LEU A 593 23.08 29.02 21.49
N LEU A 594 23.12 30.33 21.75
CA LEU A 594 23.23 31.34 20.69
C LEU A 594 24.61 31.30 19.99
N GLU A 595 25.68 30.98 20.74
CA GLU A 595 27.05 30.86 20.23
C GLU A 595 27.26 29.54 19.47
N LYS A 596 26.91 28.40 20.06
CA LYS A 596 27.24 27.06 19.55
C LYS A 596 26.09 26.40 18.78
N GLU A 597 24.87 26.94 18.87
CA GLU A 597 23.61 26.42 18.32
C GLU A 597 23.21 25.04 18.87
N THR A 598 24.12 24.26 19.39
CA THR A 598 23.91 22.90 19.91
C THR A 598 24.86 22.65 21.07
N LEU A 599 24.34 22.12 22.16
CA LEU A 599 25.11 21.69 23.32
C LEU A 599 24.89 20.18 23.54
N ASP A 600 25.99 19.45 23.68
CA ASP A 600 25.96 18.07 24.08
C ASP A 600 25.67 17.93 25.59
N GLU A 601 25.56 16.67 26.07
CA GLU A 601 25.31 16.36 27.47
C GLU A 601 26.28 17.06 28.42
N THR A 602 27.57 17.05 28.10
CA THR A 602 28.66 17.57 28.94
C THR A 602 28.62 19.10 29.00
N GLU A 603 28.46 19.72 27.83
CA GLU A 603 28.38 21.18 27.68
C GLU A 603 27.13 21.75 28.36
N ALA A 604 25.98 21.10 28.15
CA ALA A 604 24.71 21.53 28.77
C ALA A 604 24.75 21.39 30.31
N ARG A 605 25.33 20.31 30.82
CA ARG A 605 25.54 20.13 32.29
C ARG A 605 26.50 21.17 32.86
N GLU A 606 27.55 21.55 32.17
CA GLU A 606 28.49 22.57 32.64
C GLU A 606 27.85 23.98 32.57
N ALA A 607 27.04 24.26 31.55
CA ALA A 607 26.28 25.51 31.48
C ALA A 607 25.30 25.64 32.65
N LEU A 608 24.65 24.55 33.05
CA LEU A 608 23.68 24.50 34.14
C LEU A 608 24.31 24.24 35.52
N LYS A 609 25.66 24.16 35.61
CA LYS A 609 26.36 23.93 36.85
C LYS A 609 26.07 25.01 37.88
N GLY A 610 25.62 24.62 39.05
CA GLY A 610 25.22 25.52 40.12
C GLY A 610 23.73 25.85 40.15
N ALA A 611 22.94 25.40 39.18
CA ALA A 611 21.50 25.44 39.27
C ALA A 611 21.01 24.62 40.46
N LYS A 612 20.04 25.15 41.20
CA LYS A 612 19.53 24.56 42.46
C LYS A 612 18.01 24.41 42.37
N VAL A 613 17.50 23.39 43.02
CA VAL A 613 16.09 23.24 43.31
C VAL A 613 15.87 23.38 44.82
N SER A 614 14.88 24.17 45.22
CA SER A 614 14.53 24.27 46.62
C SER A 614 13.97 22.95 47.14
N PRO A 615 14.34 22.51 48.37
CA PRO A 615 13.92 21.21 48.89
C PRO A 615 12.40 20.98 48.92
N ASP A 616 11.63 22.05 49.02
CA ASP A 616 10.15 22.04 48.97
C ASP A 616 9.57 21.72 47.57
N LEU A 617 10.39 21.81 46.54
CA LEU A 617 10.02 21.48 45.14
C LEU A 617 10.41 20.06 44.76
N ILE A 618 11.23 19.37 45.54
CA ILE A 618 11.60 17.97 45.37
C ILE A 618 10.48 17.09 45.94
N LEU A 619 9.80 16.36 45.07
CA LEU A 619 8.77 15.40 45.49
C LEU A 619 9.46 14.14 46.05
N LYS A 620 9.15 13.79 47.32
CA LYS A 620 9.69 12.62 48.01
C LYS A 620 8.85 11.38 47.75
#